data_412fb628b9b6656c86a1c75b6232771d
#
_entry.id   412fb628b9b6656c86a1c75b6232771d
#
_cell.length_a   1.000
_cell.length_b   1.000
_cell.length_c   1.000
_cell.angle_alpha   90.00
_cell.angle_beta   90.00
_cell.angle_gamma   90.00
#
_symmetry.space_group_name_H-M   'P 1'
#
loop_
_entity.id
_entity.type
_entity.pdbx_description
1 polymer ?
#
loop_
_entity_poly.entity_id
_entity_poly.type
_entity_poly.pdbx_seq_one_letter_code
_entity_poly.pdbx_strand_id
1 'polypeptide(L)'
;MRIASIDIGTNAIKSKIFETTPTSIDFLEAIRSPIRLGDDVFRHGKLSQGKLDEVIDTIKEYEKIFKSHAINQYEIVATSAFRDTSNSEEARRYIETSINHPLRIISGLEEAQLMRFHPKSNTGNKKLFVDLGGGSTEFFIRNDHEIQIRSFQLGAVRNMLAKEDAGEWNRMSDWLQSIKPKKKLIGMGGNIRSLLQASGKKELKIEDFNKDVANLASYSTKEKIETFKFSSDRADVIDHAMKIFQIISDHLGIEAITSTKWGISDSIAVKQFHELYSKKIIISHNKIQSSPK
;
A
#
# COMPACT_ATOMS: atom_id res chain seq x y z
N MET A 1 -8.99 21.24 -9.82
CA MET A 1 -8.73 21.23 -8.34
C MET A 1 -7.61 20.24 -8.09
N ARG A 2 -6.71 20.51 -7.14
CA ARG A 2 -5.63 19.57 -6.82
C ARG A 2 -5.85 18.95 -5.47
N ILE A 3 -5.62 17.65 -5.38
CA ILE A 3 -5.75 16.86 -4.16
C ILE A 3 -4.48 16.07 -3.91
N ALA A 4 -4.27 15.66 -2.66
CA ALA A 4 -3.18 14.79 -2.30
C ALA A 4 -3.65 13.69 -1.33
N SER A 5 -2.83 12.66 -1.18
CA SER A 5 -3.00 11.61 -0.21
C SER A 5 -1.68 11.32 0.48
N ILE A 6 -1.71 11.05 1.79
CA ILE A 6 -0.56 10.59 2.57
C ILE A 6 -0.89 9.20 3.12
N ASP A 7 -0.01 8.24 2.85
CA ASP A 7 -0.04 6.87 3.35
C ASP A 7 1.13 6.67 4.31
N ILE A 8 0.84 6.56 5.61
CA ILE A 8 1.84 6.27 6.66
C ILE A 8 1.93 4.76 6.81
N GLY A 9 2.88 4.18 6.09
CA GLY A 9 3.15 2.74 6.10
C GLY A 9 4.21 2.34 7.13
N THR A 10 4.40 1.05 7.30
CA THR A 10 5.37 0.45 8.22
C THR A 10 6.83 0.78 7.87
N ASN A 11 7.16 0.85 6.57
CA ASN A 11 8.54 1.07 6.09
C ASN A 11 8.78 2.52 5.61
N ALA A 12 7.76 3.20 5.13
CA ALA A 12 7.89 4.54 4.56
C ALA A 12 6.56 5.28 4.60
N ILE A 13 6.63 6.61 4.68
CA ILE A 13 5.52 7.51 4.39
C ILE A 13 5.56 7.81 2.89
N LYS A 14 4.41 7.75 2.24
CA LYS A 14 4.25 8.03 0.81
C LYS A 14 3.16 9.07 0.61
N SER A 15 3.36 9.92 -0.36
CA SER A 15 2.32 10.86 -0.79
C SER A 15 2.22 10.87 -2.30
N LYS A 16 1.02 11.12 -2.81
CA LYS A 16 0.77 11.38 -4.22
C LYS A 16 -0.12 12.59 -4.40
N ILE A 17 0.19 13.36 -5.42
CA ILE A 17 -0.50 14.58 -5.79
C ILE A 17 -1.19 14.36 -7.13
N PHE A 18 -2.44 14.82 -7.23
CA PHE A 18 -3.27 14.69 -8.43
C PHE A 18 -3.95 16.01 -8.77
N GLU A 19 -4.10 16.25 -10.06
CA GLU A 19 -5.03 17.26 -10.58
C GLU A 19 -6.37 16.60 -10.93
N THR A 20 -7.47 17.26 -10.59
CA THR A 20 -8.81 16.72 -10.81
C THR A 20 -9.70 17.70 -11.55
N THR A 21 -10.50 17.17 -12.47
CA THR A 21 -11.65 17.81 -13.07
C THR A 21 -12.92 17.03 -12.70
N PRO A 22 -14.13 17.44 -13.05
CA PRO A 22 -15.32 16.62 -12.81
C PRO A 22 -15.29 15.21 -13.47
N THR A 23 -14.44 15.03 -14.48
CA THR A 23 -14.39 13.81 -15.31
C THR A 23 -13.05 13.11 -15.31
N SER A 24 -12.00 13.68 -14.72
CA SER A 24 -10.65 13.08 -14.70
C SER A 24 -9.92 13.28 -13.37
N ILE A 25 -9.01 12.36 -13.11
CA ILE A 25 -8.00 12.45 -12.07
C ILE A 25 -6.65 12.12 -12.68
N ASP A 26 -5.73 13.07 -12.69
CA ASP A 26 -4.44 12.99 -13.37
C ASP A 26 -3.29 13.06 -12.36
N PHE A 27 -2.40 12.08 -12.40
CA PHE A 27 -1.23 12.02 -11.54
C PHE A 27 -0.24 13.14 -11.86
N LEU A 28 0.23 13.83 -10.82
CA LEU A 28 1.25 14.89 -10.94
C LEU A 28 2.59 14.46 -10.36
N GLU A 29 2.61 14.07 -9.07
CA GLU A 29 3.85 13.82 -8.35
C GLU A 29 3.68 12.72 -7.30
N ALA A 30 4.79 12.02 -6.98
CA ALA A 30 4.89 11.08 -5.87
C ALA A 30 6.11 11.40 -5.00
N ILE A 31 5.90 11.41 -3.69
CA ILE A 31 6.92 11.66 -2.68
C ILE A 31 7.02 10.44 -1.78
N ARG A 32 8.23 10.11 -1.32
CA ARG A 32 8.44 8.98 -0.42
C ARG A 32 9.56 9.28 0.56
N SER A 33 9.29 9.06 1.86
CA SER A 33 10.26 9.19 2.95
C SER A 33 10.37 7.87 3.72
N PRO A 34 11.55 7.25 3.77
CA PRO A 34 11.77 6.00 4.52
C PRO A 34 11.90 6.31 6.02
N ILE A 35 10.85 6.06 6.80
CA ILE A 35 10.78 6.33 8.25
C ILE A 35 11.01 5.07 9.09
N ARG A 36 10.66 3.88 8.56
CA ARG A 36 10.83 2.57 9.23
C ARG A 36 10.15 2.47 10.60
N LEU A 37 8.90 2.87 10.67
CA LEU A 37 8.08 2.76 11.91
C LEU A 37 8.03 1.32 12.44
N GLY A 38 8.13 0.32 11.54
CA GLY A 38 8.15 -1.08 11.91
C GLY A 38 9.33 -1.48 12.81
N ASP A 39 10.45 -0.78 12.75
CA ASP A 39 11.57 -1.07 13.66
C ASP A 39 11.18 -0.80 15.12
N ASP A 40 10.51 0.30 15.41
CA ASP A 40 10.01 0.61 16.76
C ASP A 40 8.90 -0.35 17.17
N VAL A 41 7.87 -0.47 16.34
CA VAL A 41 6.66 -1.23 16.66
C VAL A 41 6.96 -2.70 16.87
N PHE A 42 7.71 -3.33 15.97
CA PHE A 42 7.97 -4.76 16.05
C PHE A 42 9.10 -5.13 17.02
N ARG A 43 10.03 -4.21 17.33
CA ARG A 43 11.06 -4.46 18.35
C ARG A 43 10.59 -4.13 19.76
N HIS A 44 9.87 -3.02 19.92
CA HIS A 44 9.56 -2.43 21.22
C HIS A 44 8.06 -2.42 21.56
N GLY A 45 7.17 -2.81 20.62
CA GLY A 45 5.73 -2.83 20.82
C GLY A 45 5.06 -1.46 20.81
N LYS A 46 5.84 -0.37 20.68
CA LYS A 46 5.31 1.01 20.69
C LYS A 46 6.14 1.93 19.82
N LEU A 47 5.51 2.98 19.32
CA LEU A 47 6.18 4.09 18.64
C LEU A 47 6.86 5.00 19.67
N SER A 48 8.16 5.27 19.49
CA SER A 48 8.91 6.20 20.32
C SER A 48 8.56 7.65 19.99
N GLN A 49 8.78 8.56 20.95
CA GLN A 49 8.59 9.99 20.73
C GLN A 49 9.40 10.49 19.54
N GLY A 50 10.68 10.08 19.43
CA GLY A 50 11.53 10.46 18.29
C GLY A 50 10.97 10.02 16.94
N LYS A 51 10.34 8.84 16.86
CA LYS A 51 9.67 8.39 15.63
C LYS A 51 8.40 9.18 15.32
N LEU A 52 7.64 9.56 16.35
CA LEU A 52 6.46 10.43 16.17
C LEU A 52 6.86 11.82 15.68
N ASP A 53 7.94 12.39 16.21
CA ASP A 53 8.46 13.68 15.78
C ASP A 53 8.97 13.61 14.31
N GLU A 54 9.65 12.53 13.93
CA GLU A 54 10.09 12.28 12.54
C GLU A 54 8.90 12.18 11.56
N VAL A 55 7.80 11.56 11.99
CA VAL A 55 6.54 11.53 11.20
C VAL A 55 5.97 12.93 11.04
N ILE A 56 5.89 13.70 12.12
CA ILE A 56 5.37 15.07 12.11
C ILE A 56 6.20 15.95 11.18
N ASP A 57 7.52 15.91 11.29
CA ASP A 57 8.42 16.70 10.45
C ASP A 57 8.28 16.32 8.97
N THR A 58 8.18 15.02 8.67
CA THR A 58 7.94 14.54 7.31
C THR A 58 6.62 15.05 6.74
N ILE A 59 5.53 15.01 7.52
CA ILE A 59 4.23 15.53 7.06
C ILE A 59 4.32 17.04 6.82
N LYS A 60 4.95 17.79 7.71
CA LYS A 60 5.14 19.25 7.54
C LYS A 60 5.97 19.59 6.29
N GLU A 61 6.96 18.75 5.94
CA GLU A 61 7.68 18.91 4.67
C GLU A 61 6.78 18.66 3.46
N TYR A 62 5.94 17.62 3.52
CA TYR A 62 4.96 17.37 2.46
C TYR A 62 3.95 18.51 2.33
N GLU A 63 3.51 19.11 3.43
CA GLU A 63 2.64 20.29 3.42
C GLU A 63 3.27 21.51 2.72
N LYS A 64 4.60 21.70 2.86
CA LYS A 64 5.32 22.74 2.11
C LYS A 64 5.24 22.48 0.60
N ILE A 65 5.40 21.22 0.18
CA ILE A 65 5.25 20.81 -1.22
C ILE A 65 3.79 20.99 -1.66
N PHE A 66 2.81 20.65 -0.81
CA PHE A 66 1.39 20.85 -1.09
C PHE A 66 1.05 22.32 -1.32
N LYS A 67 1.63 23.23 -0.52
CA LYS A 67 1.47 24.68 -0.72
C LYS A 67 2.01 25.13 -2.09
N SER A 68 3.19 24.62 -2.51
CA SER A 68 3.76 24.97 -3.83
C SER A 68 2.91 24.45 -4.99
N HIS A 69 2.21 23.33 -4.80
CA HIS A 69 1.27 22.77 -5.79
C HIS A 69 -0.16 23.32 -5.68
N ALA A 70 -0.43 24.26 -4.76
CA ALA A 70 -1.76 24.77 -4.48
C ALA A 70 -2.79 23.65 -4.20
N ILE A 71 -2.41 22.68 -3.35
CA ILE A 71 -3.30 21.59 -2.95
C ILE A 71 -4.48 22.13 -2.15
N ASN A 72 -5.69 21.78 -2.57
CA ASN A 72 -6.93 22.25 -1.96
C ASN A 72 -7.40 21.33 -0.82
N GLN A 73 -7.08 20.04 -0.91
CA GLN A 73 -7.52 19.03 0.04
C GLN A 73 -6.57 17.83 0.02
N TYR A 74 -6.32 17.24 1.17
CA TYR A 74 -5.60 15.97 1.28
C TYR A 74 -6.16 15.09 2.40
N GLU A 75 -5.89 13.79 2.35
CA GLU A 75 -6.25 12.80 3.38
C GLU A 75 -4.98 12.10 3.86
N ILE A 76 -4.88 11.90 5.19
CA ILE A 76 -3.81 11.13 5.81
C ILE A 76 -4.39 9.83 6.34
N VAL A 77 -3.81 8.71 5.92
CA VAL A 77 -4.12 7.39 6.49
C VAL A 77 -2.85 6.76 7.05
N ALA A 78 -3.02 6.01 8.13
CA ALA A 78 -2.00 5.18 8.72
C ALA A 78 -2.45 3.70 8.70
N THR A 79 -1.50 2.80 8.49
CA THR A 79 -1.77 1.38 8.28
C THR A 79 -1.14 0.50 9.36
N SER A 80 -0.55 -0.63 9.04
CA SER A 80 -0.13 -1.69 9.95
C SER A 80 0.68 -1.21 11.16
N ALA A 81 1.69 -0.33 11.01
CA ALA A 81 2.49 0.13 12.14
C ALA A 81 1.64 0.83 13.23
N PHE A 82 0.64 1.63 12.83
CA PHE A 82 -0.28 2.27 13.77
C PHE A 82 -1.33 1.33 14.34
N ARG A 83 -1.71 0.27 13.61
CA ARG A 83 -2.62 -0.76 14.14
C ARG A 83 -1.97 -1.60 15.22
N ASP A 84 -0.68 -1.87 15.06
CA ASP A 84 0.05 -2.88 15.84
C ASP A 84 0.82 -2.29 17.03
N THR A 85 0.87 -0.97 17.16
CA THR A 85 1.53 -0.30 18.28
C THR A 85 0.62 -0.18 19.50
N SER A 86 1.16 -0.40 20.70
CA SER A 86 0.41 -0.31 21.96
C SER A 86 -0.06 1.11 22.30
N ASN A 87 0.60 2.15 21.77
CA ASN A 87 0.26 3.56 21.97
C ASN A 87 -0.43 4.19 20.74
N SER A 88 -1.18 3.41 19.99
CA SER A 88 -1.79 3.82 18.70
C SER A 88 -2.62 5.11 18.80
N GLU A 89 -3.54 5.18 19.76
CA GLU A 89 -4.43 6.32 19.92
C GLU A 89 -3.71 7.58 20.45
N GLU A 90 -2.73 7.40 21.35
CA GLU A 90 -1.88 8.48 21.85
C GLU A 90 -1.03 9.06 20.71
N ALA A 91 -0.38 8.20 19.94
CA ALA A 91 0.41 8.56 18.77
C ALA A 91 -0.42 9.33 17.72
N ARG A 92 -1.64 8.84 17.43
CA ARG A 92 -2.57 9.50 16.51
C ARG A 92 -2.88 10.92 16.98
N ARG A 93 -3.33 11.08 18.23
CA ARG A 93 -3.68 12.40 18.78
C ARG A 93 -2.50 13.36 18.81
N TYR A 94 -1.32 12.86 19.18
CA TYR A 94 -0.12 13.68 19.21
C TYR A 94 0.22 14.24 17.82
N ILE A 95 0.16 13.40 16.79
CA ILE A 95 0.39 13.84 15.40
C ILE A 95 -0.70 14.81 14.96
N GLU A 96 -1.99 14.46 15.12
CA GLU A 96 -3.12 15.34 14.72
C GLU A 96 -3.02 16.74 15.32
N THR A 97 -2.70 16.80 16.61
CA THR A 97 -2.53 18.10 17.31
C THR A 97 -1.35 18.89 16.74
N SER A 98 -0.24 18.21 16.43
CA SER A 98 1.00 18.84 15.96
C SER A 98 0.94 19.37 14.54
N ILE A 99 0.13 18.74 13.67
CA ILE A 99 -0.07 19.14 12.26
C ILE A 99 -1.39 19.85 12.02
N ASN A 100 -2.27 19.93 13.03
CA ASN A 100 -3.63 20.46 12.94
C ASN A 100 -4.44 19.85 11.76
N HIS A 101 -4.33 18.54 11.59
CA HIS A 101 -5.02 17.80 10.52
C HIS A 101 -5.41 16.38 10.99
N PRO A 102 -6.61 15.88 10.64
CA PRO A 102 -7.02 14.53 11.03
C PRO A 102 -6.15 13.45 10.37
N LEU A 103 -5.88 12.39 11.14
CA LEU A 103 -5.20 11.19 10.72
C LEU A 103 -6.11 9.98 10.96
N ARG A 104 -6.39 9.21 9.93
CA ARG A 104 -7.26 8.05 10.03
C ARG A 104 -6.44 6.75 10.02
N ILE A 105 -6.57 5.94 11.07
CA ILE A 105 -5.99 4.60 11.08
C ILE A 105 -7.00 3.66 10.43
N ILE A 106 -6.61 2.98 9.35
CA ILE A 106 -7.48 2.08 8.61
C ILE A 106 -7.17 0.61 8.95
N SER A 107 -8.21 -0.21 9.00
CA SER A 107 -8.07 -1.66 9.18
C SER A 107 -7.45 -2.32 7.94
N GLY A 108 -6.86 -3.52 8.10
CA GLY A 108 -6.33 -4.27 6.98
C GLY A 108 -7.39 -4.65 5.94
N LEU A 109 -8.65 -4.86 6.37
CA LEU A 109 -9.76 -5.10 5.45
C LEU A 109 -10.15 -3.83 4.67
N GLU A 110 -10.13 -2.65 5.30
CA GLU A 110 -10.31 -1.38 4.57
C GLU A 110 -9.19 -1.14 3.57
N GLU A 111 -7.94 -1.44 3.96
CA GLU A 111 -6.77 -1.37 3.09
C GLU A 111 -6.94 -2.30 1.87
N ALA A 112 -7.33 -3.56 2.08
CA ALA A 112 -7.67 -4.49 1.01
C ALA A 112 -8.84 -3.99 0.12
N GLN A 113 -9.86 -3.40 0.73
CA GLN A 113 -11.02 -2.88 0.02
C GLN A 113 -10.68 -1.68 -0.88
N LEU A 114 -9.68 -0.88 -0.51
CA LEU A 114 -9.21 0.23 -1.34
C LEU A 114 -8.66 -0.21 -2.69
N MET A 115 -8.20 -1.47 -2.83
CA MET A 115 -7.74 -2.01 -4.12
C MET A 115 -8.84 -2.05 -5.19
N ARG A 116 -10.13 -1.98 -4.82
CA ARG A 116 -11.24 -1.86 -5.76
C ARG A 116 -11.15 -0.63 -6.67
N PHE A 117 -10.46 0.41 -6.24
CA PHE A 117 -10.24 1.62 -7.04
C PHE A 117 -9.15 1.49 -8.09
N HIS A 118 -8.39 0.41 -8.08
CA HIS A 118 -7.39 0.15 -9.11
C HIS A 118 -8.07 0.01 -10.49
N PRO A 119 -7.59 0.70 -11.54
CA PRO A 119 -8.26 0.68 -12.86
C PRO A 119 -8.51 -0.72 -13.41
N LYS A 120 -7.58 -1.65 -13.16
CA LYS A 120 -7.72 -3.04 -13.61
C LYS A 120 -8.65 -3.89 -12.73
N SER A 121 -9.08 -3.42 -11.56
CA SER A 121 -9.96 -4.19 -10.66
C SER A 121 -11.33 -4.43 -11.28
N ASN A 122 -11.80 -3.50 -12.10
CA ASN A 122 -13.12 -3.52 -12.74
C ASN A 122 -13.09 -4.02 -14.19
N THR A 123 -11.91 -4.37 -14.74
CA THR A 123 -11.77 -4.84 -16.12
C THR A 123 -11.47 -6.33 -16.16
N GLY A 124 -12.36 -7.11 -16.79
CA GLY A 124 -12.22 -8.57 -16.94
C GLY A 124 -12.39 -9.35 -15.62
N ASN A 125 -12.49 -10.66 -15.75
CA ASN A 125 -12.74 -11.59 -14.65
C ASN A 125 -11.46 -12.20 -14.08
N LYS A 126 -11.54 -12.75 -12.86
CA LYS A 126 -10.48 -13.56 -12.22
C LYS A 126 -9.19 -12.80 -11.92
N LYS A 127 -9.33 -11.59 -11.37
CA LYS A 127 -8.18 -10.78 -10.93
C LYS A 127 -7.78 -11.14 -9.50
N LEU A 128 -6.48 -11.29 -9.30
CA LEU A 128 -5.86 -11.39 -7.98
C LEU A 128 -4.87 -10.23 -7.82
N PHE A 129 -5.12 -9.39 -6.82
CA PHE A 129 -4.18 -8.37 -6.38
C PHE A 129 -3.65 -8.74 -5.01
N VAL A 130 -2.36 -8.56 -4.81
CA VAL A 130 -1.67 -8.76 -3.54
C VAL A 130 -0.85 -7.51 -3.24
N ASP A 131 -1.23 -6.75 -2.22
CA ASP A 131 -0.44 -5.65 -1.69
C ASP A 131 0.40 -6.14 -0.52
N LEU A 132 1.70 -6.24 -0.72
CA LEU A 132 2.63 -6.70 0.29
C LEU A 132 3.39 -5.50 0.86
N GLY A 133 2.94 -5.07 2.04
CA GLY A 133 3.51 -3.98 2.81
C GLY A 133 4.68 -4.40 3.70
N GLY A 134 5.04 -3.52 4.62
CA GLY A 134 6.08 -3.81 5.62
C GLY A 134 5.56 -4.66 6.77
N GLY A 135 4.32 -4.50 7.18
CA GLY A 135 3.76 -5.18 8.35
C GLY A 135 2.62 -6.15 8.06
N SER A 136 1.97 -6.04 6.90
CA SER A 136 0.83 -6.88 6.50
C SER A 136 0.82 -7.18 5.02
N THR A 137 -0.02 -8.12 4.61
CA THR A 137 -0.31 -8.48 3.22
C THR A 137 -1.81 -8.50 3.01
N GLU A 138 -2.28 -7.70 2.07
CA GLU A 138 -3.67 -7.54 1.72
C GLU A 138 -3.97 -8.23 0.39
N PHE A 139 -5.12 -8.89 0.33
CA PHE A 139 -5.62 -9.58 -0.85
C PHE A 139 -6.93 -8.97 -1.33
N PHE A 140 -7.03 -8.77 -2.63
CA PHE A 140 -8.27 -8.45 -3.31
C PHE A 140 -8.43 -9.40 -4.50
N ILE A 141 -9.48 -10.23 -4.44
CA ILE A 141 -9.82 -11.19 -5.49
C ILE A 141 -11.16 -10.82 -6.07
N ARG A 142 -11.21 -10.72 -7.39
CA ARG A 142 -12.46 -10.59 -8.13
C ARG A 142 -12.68 -11.81 -8.99
N ASN A 143 -13.81 -12.49 -8.75
CA ASN A 143 -14.32 -13.60 -9.56
C ASN A 143 -15.70 -13.20 -10.06
N ASP A 144 -15.89 -12.99 -11.37
CA ASP A 144 -17.17 -12.63 -11.98
C ASP A 144 -17.95 -11.58 -11.16
N HIS A 145 -18.86 -11.99 -10.26
CA HIS A 145 -19.67 -11.11 -9.42
C HIS A 145 -19.26 -11.12 -7.94
N GLU A 146 -18.27 -11.95 -7.57
CA GLU A 146 -17.81 -12.07 -6.19
C GLU A 146 -16.51 -11.32 -5.97
N ILE A 147 -16.45 -10.59 -4.85
CA ILE A 147 -15.22 -9.95 -4.36
C ILE A 147 -14.86 -10.58 -3.01
N GLN A 148 -13.64 -11.07 -2.92
CA GLN A 148 -13.06 -11.57 -1.67
C GLN A 148 -11.89 -10.69 -1.29
N ILE A 149 -11.88 -10.24 -0.04
CA ILE A 149 -10.78 -9.46 0.55
C ILE A 149 -10.28 -10.15 1.82
N ARG A 150 -8.99 -10.11 2.06
CA ARG A 150 -8.34 -10.58 3.28
C ARG A 150 -7.14 -9.71 3.60
N SER A 151 -6.79 -9.70 4.88
CA SER A 151 -5.54 -9.10 5.38
C SER A 151 -4.90 -10.07 6.37
N PHE A 152 -3.59 -10.22 6.27
CA PHE A 152 -2.77 -11.07 7.13
C PHE A 152 -1.62 -10.25 7.70
N GLN A 153 -1.31 -10.46 8.98
CA GLN A 153 -0.19 -9.80 9.65
C GLN A 153 1.16 -10.43 9.26
N LEU A 154 1.37 -10.56 7.97
CA LEU A 154 2.59 -11.03 7.32
C LEU A 154 3.10 -9.94 6.39
N GLY A 155 4.30 -9.44 6.63
CA GLY A 155 4.85 -8.31 5.88
C GLY A 155 6.36 -8.29 5.89
N ALA A 156 6.96 -7.61 4.94
CA ALA A 156 8.41 -7.66 4.70
C ALA A 156 9.26 -7.27 5.92
N VAL A 157 8.89 -6.22 6.65
CA VAL A 157 9.61 -5.75 7.85
C VAL A 157 9.30 -6.64 9.04
N ARG A 158 8.02 -7.01 9.24
CA ARG A 158 7.60 -7.91 10.31
C ARG A 158 8.35 -9.24 10.24
N ASN A 159 8.40 -9.84 9.06
CA ASN A 159 9.07 -11.13 8.84
C ASN A 159 10.60 -11.01 8.92
N MET A 160 11.19 -9.90 8.46
CA MET A 160 12.62 -9.63 8.66
C MET A 160 12.98 -9.62 10.15
N LEU A 161 12.10 -9.09 11.01
CA LEU A 161 12.32 -9.01 12.45
C LEU A 161 11.85 -10.25 13.22
N ALA A 162 11.38 -11.28 12.51
CA ALA A 162 10.81 -12.51 13.09
C ALA A 162 9.72 -12.22 14.14
N LYS A 163 8.79 -11.34 13.78
CA LYS A 163 7.65 -10.88 14.61
C LYS A 163 6.29 -11.28 14.02
N GLU A 164 6.30 -12.15 13.03
CA GLU A 164 5.11 -12.83 12.55
C GLU A 164 4.68 -13.95 13.48
N ASP A 165 3.37 -14.14 13.62
CA ASP A 165 2.79 -15.24 14.35
C ASP A 165 2.69 -16.48 13.43
N ALA A 166 3.08 -17.65 13.92
CA ALA A 166 2.91 -18.91 13.19
C ALA A 166 1.44 -19.18 12.85
N GLY A 167 0.51 -18.76 13.70
CA GLY A 167 -0.93 -18.82 13.43
C GLY A 167 -1.36 -18.01 12.21
N GLU A 168 -0.71 -16.88 11.93
CA GLU A 168 -1.00 -16.07 10.72
C GLU A 168 -0.59 -16.80 9.43
N TRP A 169 0.53 -17.53 9.45
CA TRP A 169 0.94 -18.36 8.32
C TRP A 169 -0.07 -19.48 8.05
N ASN A 170 -0.52 -20.16 9.11
CA ASN A 170 -1.54 -21.19 8.99
C ASN A 170 -2.85 -20.60 8.48
N ARG A 171 -3.30 -19.50 9.07
CA ARG A 171 -4.53 -18.78 8.64
C ARG A 171 -4.48 -18.36 7.18
N MET A 172 -3.34 -17.87 6.70
CA MET A 172 -3.15 -17.51 5.29
C MET A 172 -3.16 -18.76 4.40
N SER A 173 -2.44 -19.82 4.77
CA SER A 173 -2.35 -21.07 4.00
C SER A 173 -3.72 -21.73 3.87
N ASP A 174 -4.47 -21.86 4.97
CA ASP A 174 -5.83 -22.43 4.96
C ASP A 174 -6.77 -21.64 4.07
N TRP A 175 -6.68 -20.33 4.15
CA TRP A 175 -7.48 -19.47 3.28
C TRP A 175 -7.08 -19.60 1.80
N LEU A 176 -5.79 -19.62 1.47
CA LEU A 176 -5.32 -19.80 0.10
C LEU A 176 -5.76 -21.16 -0.48
N GLN A 177 -5.77 -22.23 0.32
CA GLN A 177 -6.28 -23.55 -0.09
C GLN A 177 -7.79 -23.52 -0.40
N SER A 178 -8.56 -22.65 0.24
CA SER A 178 -9.99 -22.49 -0.03
C SER A 178 -10.30 -21.76 -1.33
N ILE A 179 -9.29 -21.14 -1.96
CA ILE A 179 -9.45 -20.34 -3.18
C ILE A 179 -9.17 -21.19 -4.42
N LYS A 180 -9.97 -20.99 -5.45
CA LYS A 180 -9.69 -21.62 -6.76
C LYS A 180 -8.35 -21.11 -7.33
N PRO A 181 -7.56 -21.98 -7.96
CA PRO A 181 -6.29 -21.61 -8.58
C PRO A 181 -6.37 -20.37 -9.45
N LYS A 182 -5.30 -19.59 -9.50
CA LYS A 182 -5.17 -18.34 -10.23
C LYS A 182 -3.94 -18.41 -11.15
N LYS A 183 -4.10 -18.03 -12.40
CA LYS A 183 -2.97 -18.05 -13.36
C LYS A 183 -2.05 -16.83 -13.21
N LYS A 184 -2.60 -15.67 -12.87
CA LYS A 184 -1.85 -14.41 -12.80
C LYS A 184 -2.07 -13.68 -11.49
N LEU A 185 -0.97 -13.17 -10.94
CA LEU A 185 -0.93 -12.31 -9.76
C LEU A 185 -0.48 -10.90 -10.16
N ILE A 186 -1.19 -9.89 -9.67
CA ILE A 186 -0.80 -8.49 -9.79
C ILE A 186 -0.29 -8.06 -8.41
N GLY A 187 1.04 -7.98 -8.27
CA GLY A 187 1.68 -7.54 -7.05
C GLY A 187 1.65 -6.02 -6.92
N MET A 188 1.32 -5.54 -5.74
CA MET A 188 1.39 -4.15 -5.33
C MET A 188 2.52 -3.97 -4.32
N GLY A 189 2.89 -2.73 -4.06
CA GLY A 189 3.99 -2.42 -3.16
C GLY A 189 5.36 -2.31 -3.86
N GLY A 190 6.34 -1.87 -3.09
CA GLY A 190 7.67 -1.57 -3.61
C GLY A 190 8.54 -2.80 -3.84
N ASN A 191 8.36 -3.89 -3.07
CA ASN A 191 9.23 -5.06 -3.13
C ASN A 191 9.12 -5.78 -4.48
N ILE A 192 7.91 -6.18 -4.87
CA ILE A 192 7.69 -6.86 -6.15
C ILE A 192 8.03 -5.97 -7.34
N ARG A 193 7.76 -4.66 -7.24
CA ARG A 193 8.13 -3.71 -8.29
C ARG A 193 9.65 -3.60 -8.45
N SER A 194 10.39 -3.59 -7.35
CA SER A 194 11.87 -3.56 -7.38
C SER A 194 12.44 -4.82 -8.02
N LEU A 195 11.90 -6.00 -7.74
CA LEU A 195 12.33 -7.24 -8.39
C LEU A 195 12.09 -7.20 -9.89
N LEU A 196 10.86 -6.85 -10.34
CA LEU A 196 10.57 -6.79 -11.78
C LEU A 196 11.43 -5.73 -12.49
N GLN A 197 11.71 -4.62 -11.83
CA GLN A 197 12.60 -3.58 -12.37
C GLN A 197 14.04 -4.09 -12.51
N ALA A 198 14.55 -4.81 -11.51
CA ALA A 198 15.87 -5.42 -11.55
C ALA A 198 15.99 -6.49 -12.64
N SER A 199 14.92 -7.25 -12.89
CA SER A 199 14.86 -8.24 -13.98
C SER A 199 14.71 -7.62 -15.38
N GLY A 200 14.43 -6.30 -15.48
CA GLY A 200 14.15 -5.62 -16.75
C GLY A 200 12.82 -6.03 -17.42
N LYS A 201 11.95 -6.74 -16.70
CA LYS A 201 10.69 -7.29 -17.24
C LYS A 201 9.47 -6.62 -16.60
N LYS A 202 8.36 -6.53 -17.36
CA LYS A 202 7.06 -6.05 -16.84
C LYS A 202 6.20 -7.20 -16.28
N GLU A 203 6.46 -8.42 -16.73
CA GLU A 203 5.83 -9.66 -16.28
C GLU A 203 6.91 -10.75 -16.20
N LEU A 204 6.90 -11.54 -15.13
CA LEU A 204 7.75 -12.71 -14.96
C LEU A 204 6.87 -13.96 -14.99
N LYS A 205 7.26 -14.98 -15.78
CA LYS A 205 6.77 -16.34 -15.60
C LYS A 205 7.23 -16.83 -14.23
N ILE A 206 6.51 -17.77 -13.63
CA ILE A 206 6.81 -18.22 -12.27
C ILE A 206 8.21 -18.84 -12.16
N GLU A 207 8.68 -19.55 -13.20
CA GLU A 207 10.03 -20.13 -13.22
C GLU A 207 11.10 -19.02 -13.20
N ASP A 208 10.93 -17.96 -14.02
CA ASP A 208 11.83 -16.81 -14.03
C ASP A 208 11.79 -16.07 -12.69
N PHE A 209 10.58 -15.88 -12.11
CA PHE A 209 10.42 -15.26 -10.81
C PHE A 209 11.19 -16.03 -9.73
N ASN A 210 11.03 -17.34 -9.65
CA ASN A 210 11.75 -18.16 -8.66
C ASN A 210 13.27 -18.13 -8.88
N LYS A 211 13.72 -18.11 -10.13
CA LYS A 211 15.15 -17.95 -10.46
C LYS A 211 15.67 -16.60 -10.01
N ASP A 212 14.97 -15.52 -10.30
CA ASP A 212 15.37 -14.16 -9.92
C ASP A 212 15.37 -13.98 -8.40
N VAL A 213 14.39 -14.57 -7.68
CA VAL A 213 14.36 -14.58 -6.21
C VAL A 213 15.55 -15.34 -5.63
N ALA A 214 15.88 -16.54 -6.15
CA ALA A 214 17.03 -17.31 -5.71
C ALA A 214 18.35 -16.56 -5.98
N ASN A 215 18.47 -15.94 -7.15
CA ASN A 215 19.62 -15.10 -7.48
C ASN A 215 19.73 -13.91 -6.52
N LEU A 216 18.63 -13.19 -6.25
CA LEU A 216 18.62 -12.06 -5.34
C LEU A 216 19.02 -12.46 -3.91
N ALA A 217 18.58 -13.62 -3.44
CA ALA A 217 18.90 -14.13 -2.11
C ALA A 217 20.40 -14.49 -1.93
N SER A 218 21.15 -14.68 -3.02
CA SER A 218 22.59 -14.93 -2.97
C SER A 218 23.44 -13.68 -2.70
N TYR A 219 22.85 -12.49 -2.80
CA TYR A 219 23.52 -11.22 -2.55
C TYR A 219 23.29 -10.73 -1.11
N SER A 220 24.33 -10.20 -0.49
CA SER A 220 24.22 -9.45 0.77
C SER A 220 23.41 -8.16 0.58
N THR A 221 22.91 -7.56 1.65
CA THR A 221 22.21 -6.27 1.60
C THR A 221 23.03 -5.18 0.91
N LYS A 222 24.34 -5.13 1.18
CA LYS A 222 25.26 -4.17 0.55
C LYS A 222 25.34 -4.39 -0.97
N GLU A 223 25.54 -5.61 -1.40
CA GLU A 223 25.61 -5.96 -2.81
C GLU A 223 24.29 -5.69 -3.54
N LYS A 224 23.11 -5.91 -2.87
CA LYS A 224 21.82 -5.55 -3.43
C LYS A 224 21.70 -4.03 -3.70
N ILE A 225 22.21 -3.20 -2.80
CA ILE A 225 22.26 -1.74 -2.99
C ILE A 225 23.16 -1.39 -4.16
N GLU A 226 24.36 -1.98 -4.22
CA GLU A 226 25.38 -1.65 -5.23
C GLU A 226 25.00 -2.17 -6.62
N THR A 227 24.46 -3.40 -6.71
CA THR A 227 24.18 -4.08 -7.99
C THR A 227 22.82 -3.68 -8.56
N PHE A 228 21.75 -3.76 -7.74
CA PHE A 228 20.39 -3.53 -8.19
C PHE A 228 19.88 -2.11 -7.94
N LYS A 229 20.73 -1.26 -7.32
CA LYS A 229 20.38 0.13 -6.95
C LYS A 229 19.14 0.22 -6.05
N PHE A 230 18.93 -0.79 -5.20
CA PHE A 230 17.89 -0.73 -4.20
C PHE A 230 18.23 0.29 -3.12
N SER A 231 17.22 0.99 -2.58
CA SER A 231 17.41 1.77 -1.36
C SER A 231 17.70 0.84 -0.19
N SER A 232 18.41 1.31 0.84
CA SER A 232 18.78 0.52 2.01
C SER A 232 17.57 -0.13 2.69
N ASP A 233 16.48 0.65 2.84
CA ASP A 233 15.21 0.20 3.41
C ASP A 233 14.43 -0.78 2.51
N ARG A 234 14.92 -1.06 1.31
CA ARG A 234 14.41 -2.07 0.38
C ARG A 234 15.29 -3.30 0.38
N ALA A 235 16.59 -3.12 0.34
CA ALA A 235 17.57 -4.19 0.18
C ALA A 235 17.55 -5.20 1.32
N ASP A 236 17.22 -4.77 2.54
CA ASP A 236 17.18 -5.62 3.73
C ASP A 236 15.87 -6.42 3.89
N VAL A 237 14.76 -5.94 3.31
CA VAL A 237 13.45 -6.58 3.49
C VAL A 237 12.97 -7.38 2.28
N ILE A 238 13.60 -7.22 1.11
CA ILE A 238 13.07 -7.73 -0.14
C ILE A 238 12.98 -9.26 -0.17
N ASP A 239 13.96 -9.98 0.42
CA ASP A 239 13.95 -11.44 0.46
C ASP A 239 12.73 -11.98 1.24
N HIS A 240 12.42 -11.34 2.37
CA HIS A 240 11.26 -11.68 3.18
C HIS A 240 9.96 -11.45 2.42
N ALA A 241 9.87 -10.36 1.66
CA ALA A 241 8.72 -10.10 0.80
C ALA A 241 8.60 -11.15 -0.32
N MET A 242 9.70 -11.51 -0.97
CA MET A 242 9.67 -12.49 -2.06
C MET A 242 9.28 -13.87 -1.57
N LYS A 243 9.70 -14.28 -0.36
CA LYS A 243 9.26 -15.53 0.26
C LYS A 243 7.75 -15.58 0.44
N ILE A 244 7.11 -14.49 0.86
CA ILE A 244 5.65 -14.41 0.95
C ILE A 244 5.01 -14.58 -0.43
N PHE A 245 5.52 -13.90 -1.47
CA PHE A 245 5.01 -14.05 -2.84
C PHE A 245 5.19 -15.46 -3.39
N GLN A 246 6.30 -16.15 -3.06
CA GLN A 246 6.51 -17.56 -3.45
C GLN A 246 5.44 -18.46 -2.83
N ILE A 247 5.23 -18.37 -1.52
CA ILE A 247 4.21 -19.15 -0.80
C ILE A 247 2.81 -18.93 -1.41
N ILE A 248 2.44 -17.68 -1.68
CA ILE A 248 1.15 -17.34 -2.31
C ILE A 248 1.07 -17.98 -3.71
N SER A 249 2.14 -17.89 -4.48
CA SER A 249 2.19 -18.39 -5.86
C SER A 249 2.07 -19.89 -5.93
N ASP A 250 2.74 -20.60 -5.03
CA ASP A 250 2.72 -22.06 -4.96
C ASP A 250 1.32 -22.58 -4.59
N HIS A 251 0.68 -21.98 -3.56
CA HIS A 251 -0.68 -22.38 -3.14
C HIS A 251 -1.73 -22.14 -4.23
N LEU A 252 -1.61 -21.07 -4.99
CA LEU A 252 -2.61 -20.69 -5.98
C LEU A 252 -2.31 -21.17 -7.40
N GLY A 253 -1.16 -21.81 -7.63
CA GLY A 253 -0.74 -22.26 -8.98
C GLY A 253 -0.52 -21.10 -9.92
N ILE A 254 0.13 -20.02 -9.46
CA ILE A 254 0.40 -18.82 -10.27
C ILE A 254 1.39 -19.18 -11.39
N GLU A 255 1.03 -18.84 -12.64
CA GLU A 255 1.88 -19.03 -13.80
C GLU A 255 2.70 -17.75 -14.13
N ALA A 256 2.20 -16.56 -13.77
CA ALA A 256 2.87 -15.31 -14.05
C ALA A 256 2.57 -14.22 -13.01
N ILE A 257 3.57 -13.38 -12.74
CA ILE A 257 3.50 -12.26 -11.80
C ILE A 257 3.78 -10.96 -12.54
N THR A 258 2.92 -9.96 -12.32
CA THR A 258 3.14 -8.57 -12.76
C THR A 258 3.15 -7.65 -11.56
N SER A 259 3.61 -6.41 -11.74
CA SER A 259 3.45 -5.37 -10.73
C SER A 259 2.71 -4.14 -11.26
N THR A 260 2.24 -3.32 -10.34
CA THR A 260 1.63 -2.03 -10.66
C THR A 260 2.30 -0.90 -9.88
N LYS A 261 2.27 0.31 -10.44
CA LYS A 261 2.67 1.54 -9.72
C LYS A 261 1.58 2.06 -8.79
N TRP A 262 0.38 1.48 -8.88
CA TRP A 262 -0.74 1.81 -8.01
C TRP A 262 -0.48 1.35 -6.58
N GLY A 263 -0.89 2.13 -5.61
CA GLY A 263 -0.80 1.81 -4.18
C GLY A 263 -1.97 2.44 -3.42
N ILE A 264 -1.91 2.37 -2.10
CA ILE A 264 -2.94 2.92 -1.21
C ILE A 264 -3.14 4.42 -1.44
N SER A 265 -2.07 5.19 -1.63
CA SER A 265 -2.16 6.62 -1.93
C SER A 265 -3.01 6.93 -3.17
N ASP A 266 -2.89 6.12 -4.25
CA ASP A 266 -3.73 6.28 -5.45
C ASP A 266 -5.20 6.00 -5.12
N SER A 267 -5.46 4.94 -4.37
CA SER A 267 -6.82 4.53 -4.02
C SER A 267 -7.52 5.55 -3.13
N ILE A 268 -6.79 6.16 -2.18
CA ILE A 268 -7.28 7.25 -1.33
C ILE A 268 -7.65 8.46 -2.19
N ALA A 269 -6.77 8.86 -3.11
CA ALA A 269 -7.02 9.99 -4.00
C ALA A 269 -8.23 9.76 -4.91
N VAL A 270 -8.41 8.55 -5.45
CA VAL A 270 -9.59 8.21 -6.26
C VAL A 270 -10.86 8.19 -5.40
N LYS A 271 -10.79 7.71 -4.17
CA LYS A 271 -11.93 7.79 -3.22
C LYS A 271 -12.32 9.26 -2.97
N GLN A 272 -11.35 10.13 -2.65
CA GLN A 272 -11.58 11.57 -2.48
C GLN A 272 -12.20 12.20 -3.74
N PHE A 273 -11.68 11.84 -4.93
CA PHE A 273 -12.21 12.29 -6.21
C PHE A 273 -13.70 11.95 -6.36
N HIS A 274 -14.09 10.70 -6.10
CA HIS A 274 -15.51 10.31 -6.15
C HIS A 274 -16.36 11.08 -5.13
N GLU A 275 -15.89 11.26 -3.92
CA GLU A 275 -16.61 12.01 -2.88
C GLU A 275 -16.81 13.48 -3.26
N LEU A 276 -15.81 14.11 -3.84
CA LEU A 276 -15.86 15.51 -4.29
C LEU A 276 -16.90 15.74 -5.39
N TYR A 277 -16.93 14.88 -6.39
CA TYR A 277 -17.75 15.10 -7.57
C TYR A 277 -19.13 14.46 -7.48
N SER A 278 -19.31 13.37 -6.73
CA SER A 278 -20.63 12.80 -6.45
C SER A 278 -21.53 13.77 -5.67
N LYS A 279 -20.99 14.48 -4.68
CA LYS A 279 -21.73 15.52 -3.92
C LYS A 279 -22.17 16.69 -4.81
N LYS A 280 -21.37 17.09 -5.79
CA LYS A 280 -21.73 18.17 -6.73
C LYS A 280 -22.89 17.78 -7.65
N ILE A 281 -22.96 16.55 -8.09
CA ILE A 281 -24.07 16.04 -8.92
C ILE A 281 -25.39 16.08 -8.14
N ILE A 282 -25.40 15.67 -6.86
CA ILE A 282 -26.59 15.70 -6.02
C ILE A 282 -27.09 17.16 -5.83
N ILE A 283 -26.19 18.11 -5.60
CA ILE A 283 -26.53 19.53 -5.43
C ILE A 283 -27.12 20.11 -6.73
N SER A 284 -26.60 19.76 -7.90
CA SER A 284 -27.11 20.24 -9.20
C SER A 284 -28.50 19.69 -9.49
N HIS A 285 -28.81 18.43 -9.15
CA HIS A 285 -30.15 17.86 -9.30
C HIS A 285 -31.18 18.55 -8.39
N ASN A 286 -30.82 18.85 -7.14
CA ASN A 286 -31.72 19.57 -6.24
C ASN A 286 -32.04 20.99 -6.69
N LYS A 287 -31.10 21.68 -7.38
CA LYS A 287 -31.35 23.00 -7.98
C LYS A 287 -32.30 22.95 -9.18
N ILE A 288 -32.31 21.87 -9.94
CA ILE A 288 -33.20 21.70 -11.10
C ILE A 288 -34.65 21.41 -10.63
N GLN A 289 -34.85 20.76 -9.48
CA GLN A 289 -36.17 20.46 -8.92
C GLN A 289 -36.81 21.65 -8.15
N SER A 290 -36.07 22.69 -7.83
CA SER A 290 -36.56 23.84 -7.07
C SER A 290 -36.90 25.08 -7.93
N SER A 291 -36.97 24.96 -9.24
CA SER A 291 -37.47 26.03 -10.12
C SER A 291 -38.99 25.96 -10.14
N PRO A 292 -39.73 26.95 -9.57
CA PRO A 292 -41.19 26.95 -9.62
C PRO A 292 -41.65 27.18 -11.07
N LYS A 293 -42.72 26.49 -11.43
CA LYS A 293 -43.51 26.77 -12.61
C LYS A 293 -44.26 28.08 -12.44
#